data_f1bc521fb61155661e03b41558b21bdc
#
_entry.id   f1bc521fb61155661e03b41558b21bdc
#
_cell.length_a   1.000
_cell.length_b   1.000
_cell.length_c   1.000
_cell.angle_alpha   90.00
_cell.angle_beta   90.00
_cell.angle_gamma   90.00
#
_symmetry.space_group_name_H-M   'P 1'
#
loop_
_entity.id
_entity.type
_entity.pdbx_description
1 polymer ?
#
loop_
_entity_poly.entity_id
_entity_poly.type
_entity_poly.pdbx_seq_one_letter_code
_entity_poly.pdbx_strand_id
1 'polypeptide(L)'
;MAGGTRQGRIDQARGKIRELEGRLLKLEGQLKVLQGQTRQARGKARVRLARLEKTAASQVARVQAALGISKERIAEVLQTGRRRVEKLMRSVEPTLQKSLTQGRKLARASAVEARLLSRGLKAGVRAGREAFRRSRRP
;
A
#
# COMPACT_ATOMS: atom_id res chain seq x y z
N MET A 1 -10.16 24.78 -34.87
CA MET A 1 -9.54 25.75 -33.97
C MET A 1 -9.14 25.06 -32.67
N ALA A 2 -7.90 25.07 -32.43
CA ALA A 2 -7.31 24.40 -31.27
C ALA A 2 -7.50 25.16 -29.97
N GLY A 3 -8.37 25.88 -29.74
CA GLY A 3 -8.47 26.56 -28.48
C GLY A 3 -9.89 26.65 -28.01
N GLY A 4 -10.48 25.65 -27.64
CA GLY A 4 -11.78 25.72 -27.03
C GLY A 4 -11.96 26.97 -26.14
N THR A 5 -13.15 27.37 -25.94
CA THR A 5 -13.53 28.43 -25.01
C THR A 5 -12.89 28.15 -23.63
N ARG A 6 -12.73 29.18 -22.81
CA ARG A 6 -12.28 29.00 -21.41
C ARG A 6 -13.08 27.92 -20.69
N GLN A 7 -14.39 27.85 -20.95
CA GLN A 7 -15.25 26.80 -20.39
C GLN A 7 -14.89 25.42 -20.89
N GLY A 8 -14.56 25.25 -22.16
CA GLY A 8 -14.11 23.96 -22.71
C GLY A 8 -12.82 23.48 -22.08
N ARG A 9 -11.89 24.38 -21.81
CA ARG A 9 -10.63 24.04 -21.09
C ARG A 9 -10.89 23.62 -19.65
N ILE A 10 -11.81 24.31 -18.97
CA ILE A 10 -12.21 23.95 -17.61
C ILE A 10 -12.87 22.58 -17.60
N ASP A 11 -13.73 22.28 -18.54
CA ASP A 11 -14.39 20.98 -18.66
C ASP A 11 -13.41 19.85 -18.94
N GLN A 12 -12.41 20.07 -19.80
CA GLN A 12 -11.33 19.11 -20.03
C GLN A 12 -10.50 18.90 -18.76
N ALA A 13 -10.18 19.96 -18.04
CA ALA A 13 -9.44 19.88 -16.79
C ALA A 13 -10.22 19.09 -15.73
N ARG A 14 -11.51 19.31 -15.62
CA ARG A 14 -12.40 18.53 -14.73
C ARG A 14 -12.42 17.06 -15.10
N GLY A 15 -12.49 16.72 -16.39
CA GLY A 15 -12.44 15.36 -16.86
C GLY A 15 -11.13 14.66 -16.48
N LYS A 16 -10.02 15.33 -16.65
CA LYS A 16 -8.69 14.83 -16.23
C LYS A 16 -8.58 14.67 -14.71
N ILE A 17 -9.13 15.59 -13.95
CA ILE A 17 -9.15 15.48 -12.49
C ILE A 17 -9.97 14.27 -12.05
N ARG A 18 -11.10 13.98 -12.70
CA ARG A 18 -11.89 12.78 -12.41
C ARG A 18 -11.10 11.48 -12.69
N GLU A 19 -10.34 11.44 -13.79
CA GLU A 19 -9.45 10.32 -14.06
C GLU A 19 -8.41 10.14 -12.96
N LEU A 20 -7.80 11.25 -12.53
CA LEU A 20 -6.81 11.25 -11.45
C LEU A 20 -7.42 10.84 -10.11
N GLU A 21 -8.65 11.25 -9.82
CA GLU A 21 -9.38 10.79 -8.64
C GLU A 21 -9.61 9.27 -8.66
N GLY A 22 -9.98 8.71 -9.81
CA GLY A 22 -10.13 7.28 -9.98
C GLY A 22 -8.83 6.52 -9.74
N ARG A 23 -7.72 7.05 -10.26
CA ARG A 23 -6.38 6.49 -10.02
C ARG A 23 -5.98 6.61 -8.53
N LEU A 24 -6.33 7.72 -7.88
CA LEU A 24 -6.09 7.91 -6.45
C LEU A 24 -6.88 6.90 -5.61
N LEU A 25 -8.13 6.64 -5.94
CA LEU A 25 -8.93 5.61 -5.26
C LEU A 25 -8.28 4.22 -5.37
N LYS A 26 -7.70 3.92 -6.52
CA LYS A 26 -6.94 2.68 -6.71
C LYS A 26 -5.70 2.64 -5.80
N LEU A 27 -4.96 3.74 -5.70
CA LEU A 27 -3.81 3.84 -4.80
C LEU A 27 -4.21 3.68 -3.33
N GLU A 28 -5.30 4.30 -2.93
CA GLU A 28 -5.85 4.16 -1.57
C GLU A 28 -6.25 2.72 -1.26
N GLY A 29 -6.86 2.04 -2.23
CA GLY A 29 -7.20 0.62 -2.12
C GLY A 29 -5.94 -0.26 -1.96
N GLN A 30 -4.90 0.01 -2.73
CA GLN A 30 -3.61 -0.67 -2.63
C GLN A 30 -2.94 -0.43 -1.27
N LEU A 31 -3.03 0.80 -0.76
CA LEU A 31 -2.53 1.14 0.57
C LEU A 31 -3.25 0.35 1.67
N LYS A 32 -4.57 0.20 1.57
CA LYS A 32 -5.35 -0.62 2.50
C LYS A 32 -4.92 -2.08 2.50
N VAL A 33 -4.63 -2.64 1.33
CA VAL A 33 -4.09 -4.01 1.21
C VAL A 33 -2.75 -4.11 1.94
N LEU A 34 -1.87 -3.15 1.74
CA LEU A 34 -0.56 -3.10 2.43
C LEU A 34 -0.72 -2.99 3.95
N GLN A 35 -1.64 -2.18 4.42
CA GLN A 35 -1.99 -2.06 5.84
C GLN A 35 -2.47 -3.39 6.42
N GLY A 36 -3.32 -4.10 5.70
CA GLY A 36 -3.78 -5.43 6.08
C GLY A 36 -2.65 -6.44 6.17
N GLN A 37 -1.72 -6.43 5.21
CA GLN A 37 -0.53 -7.27 5.22
C GLN A 37 0.36 -6.97 6.43
N THR A 38 0.55 -5.70 6.77
CA THR A 38 1.32 -5.27 7.94
C THR A 38 0.71 -5.80 9.23
N ARG A 39 -0.61 -5.73 9.37
CA ARG A 39 -1.31 -6.23 10.56
C ARG A 39 -1.18 -7.73 10.75
N GLN A 40 -1.15 -8.49 9.67
CA GLN A 40 -1.04 -9.95 9.71
C GLN A 40 0.40 -10.43 9.88
N ALA A 41 1.39 -9.63 9.51
CA ALA A 41 2.79 -9.99 9.58
C ALA A 41 3.32 -9.94 11.02
N ARG A 42 4.36 -10.72 11.29
CA ARG A 42 5.02 -10.80 12.60
C ARG A 42 6.53 -10.68 12.45
N GLY A 43 7.20 -10.27 13.52
CA GLY A 43 8.65 -10.20 13.59
C GLY A 43 9.26 -9.17 12.64
N LYS A 44 10.38 -9.53 12.03
CA LYS A 44 11.12 -8.63 11.10
C LYS A 44 10.30 -8.24 9.88
N ALA A 45 9.45 -9.15 9.39
CA ALA A 45 8.56 -8.88 8.26
C ALA A 45 7.60 -7.74 8.58
N ARG A 46 7.03 -7.70 9.79
CA ARG A 46 6.16 -6.61 10.23
C ARG A 46 6.87 -5.26 10.25
N VAL A 47 8.12 -5.22 10.73
CA VAL A 47 8.91 -3.98 10.76
C VAL A 47 9.15 -3.45 9.34
N ARG A 48 9.52 -4.33 8.42
CA ARG A 48 9.74 -3.96 7.01
C ARG A 48 8.44 -3.49 6.33
N LEU A 49 7.35 -4.21 6.55
CA LEU A 49 6.03 -3.85 6.02
C LEU A 49 5.53 -2.52 6.60
N ALA A 50 5.75 -2.26 7.88
CA ALA A 50 5.40 -0.99 8.50
C ALA A 50 6.16 0.18 7.88
N ARG A 51 7.43 0.00 7.52
CA ARG A 51 8.22 1.02 6.80
C ARG A 51 7.70 1.27 5.40
N LEU A 52 7.37 0.21 4.66
CA LEU A 52 6.78 0.31 3.32
C LEU A 52 5.43 1.02 3.37
N GLU A 53 4.59 0.67 4.33
CA GLU A 53 3.28 1.29 4.57
C GLU A 53 3.44 2.78 4.87
N LYS A 54 4.35 3.17 5.74
CA LYS A 54 4.60 4.57 6.09
C LYS A 54 5.02 5.39 4.87
N THR A 55 5.92 4.85 4.05
CA THR A 55 6.37 5.50 2.82
C THR A 55 5.23 5.63 1.82
N ALA A 56 4.46 4.56 1.61
CA ALA A 56 3.32 4.54 0.72
C ALA A 56 2.23 5.52 1.18
N ALA A 57 1.91 5.56 2.47
CA ALA A 57 0.94 6.49 3.03
C ALA A 57 1.35 7.95 2.82
N SER A 58 2.63 8.27 3.02
CA SER A 58 3.18 9.60 2.78
C SER A 58 3.03 10.03 1.31
N GLN A 59 3.32 9.13 0.37
CA GLN A 59 3.20 9.38 -1.06
C GLN A 59 1.75 9.58 -1.48
N VAL A 60 0.85 8.74 -1.00
CA VAL A 60 -0.60 8.87 -1.27
C VAL A 60 -1.12 10.19 -0.71
N ALA A 61 -0.71 10.60 0.49
CA ALA A 61 -1.08 11.87 1.08
C ALA A 61 -0.63 13.06 0.23
N ARG A 62 0.56 13.00 -0.37
CA ARG A 62 1.03 14.05 -1.29
C ARG A 62 0.16 14.16 -2.53
N VAL A 63 -0.25 13.03 -3.09
CA VAL A 63 -1.16 13.01 -4.26
C VAL A 63 -2.52 13.58 -3.88
N GLN A 64 -3.06 13.20 -2.72
CA GLN A 64 -4.33 13.72 -2.22
C GLN A 64 -4.29 15.25 -2.05
N ALA A 65 -3.23 15.77 -1.44
CA ALA A 65 -3.05 17.21 -1.24
C ALA A 65 -2.94 17.95 -2.57
N ALA A 66 -2.13 17.48 -3.51
CA ALA A 66 -1.95 18.09 -4.82
C ALA A 66 -3.25 18.06 -5.64
N LEU A 67 -4.00 16.96 -5.57
CA LEU A 67 -5.29 16.85 -6.25
C LEU A 67 -6.34 17.78 -5.63
N GLY A 68 -6.38 17.92 -4.31
CA GLY A 68 -7.26 18.83 -3.59
C GLY A 68 -7.03 20.29 -4.01
N ILE A 69 -5.78 20.73 -4.06
CA ILE A 69 -5.41 22.08 -4.54
C ILE A 69 -5.84 22.28 -5.99
N SER A 70 -5.62 21.30 -6.86
CA SER A 70 -6.00 21.36 -8.26
C SER A 70 -7.51 21.45 -8.45
N LYS A 71 -8.30 20.78 -7.61
CA LYS A 71 -9.76 20.87 -7.62
C LYS A 71 -10.26 22.25 -7.22
N GLU A 72 -9.71 22.81 -6.15
CA GLU A 72 -10.14 24.13 -5.63
C GLU A 72 -9.79 25.26 -6.58
N ARG A 73 -8.66 25.16 -7.28
CA ARG A 73 -8.12 26.20 -8.16
C ARG A 73 -8.13 25.82 -9.63
N ILE A 74 -9.11 25.05 -10.05
CA ILE A 74 -9.16 24.53 -11.42
C ILE A 74 -9.11 25.63 -12.49
N ALA A 75 -9.73 26.78 -12.24
CA ALA A 75 -9.74 27.91 -13.16
C ALA A 75 -8.39 28.64 -13.24
N GLU A 76 -7.62 28.64 -12.16
CA GLU A 76 -6.33 29.33 -12.04
C GLU A 76 -5.14 28.47 -12.44
N VAL A 77 -5.20 27.15 -12.20
CA VAL A 77 -4.06 26.24 -12.28
C VAL A 77 -4.18 25.25 -13.44
N LEU A 78 -5.18 25.39 -14.28
CA LEU A 78 -5.60 24.52 -15.38
C LEU A 78 -4.61 23.44 -15.85
N GLN A 79 -3.46 23.83 -16.38
CA GLN A 79 -2.49 22.89 -16.91
C GLN A 79 -1.38 22.53 -15.91
N THR A 80 -0.91 23.52 -15.15
CA THR A 80 0.23 23.36 -14.24
C THR A 80 -0.09 22.42 -13.08
N GLY A 81 -1.25 22.62 -12.46
CA GLY A 81 -1.73 21.79 -11.36
C GLY A 81 -1.96 20.34 -11.80
N ARG A 82 -2.58 20.14 -12.95
CA ARG A 82 -2.81 18.83 -13.54
C ARG A 82 -1.49 18.08 -13.82
N ARG A 83 -0.53 18.74 -14.45
CA ARG A 83 0.78 18.18 -14.74
C ARG A 83 1.51 17.77 -13.47
N ARG A 84 1.41 18.59 -12.42
CA ARG A 84 2.01 18.30 -11.12
C ARG A 84 1.41 17.02 -10.51
N VAL A 85 0.08 16.91 -10.52
CA VAL A 85 -0.61 15.69 -10.03
C VAL A 85 -0.26 14.47 -10.88
N GLU A 86 -0.27 14.59 -12.20
CA GLU A 86 0.11 13.49 -13.09
C GLU A 86 1.55 13.02 -12.85
N LYS A 87 2.47 13.95 -12.67
CA LYS A 87 3.88 13.66 -12.35
C LYS A 87 4.02 12.93 -11.02
N LEU A 88 3.30 13.38 -9.99
CA LEU A 88 3.27 12.70 -8.69
C LEU A 88 2.68 11.29 -8.81
N MET A 89 1.59 11.13 -9.55
CA MET A 89 0.98 9.83 -9.80
C MET A 89 1.93 8.86 -10.50
N ARG A 90 2.62 9.30 -11.54
CA ARG A 90 3.61 8.49 -12.26
C ARG A 90 4.76 8.05 -11.36
N SER A 91 5.12 8.87 -10.38
CA SER A 91 6.14 8.54 -9.39
C SER A 91 5.63 7.57 -8.34
N VAL A 92 4.40 7.76 -7.86
CA VAL A 92 3.81 6.98 -6.75
C VAL A 92 3.34 5.61 -7.18
N GLU A 93 2.68 5.48 -8.34
CA GLU A 93 2.11 4.21 -8.81
C GLU A 93 3.13 3.07 -8.88
N PRO A 94 4.30 3.23 -9.53
CA PRO A 94 5.29 2.15 -9.58
C PRO A 94 5.86 1.82 -8.20
N THR A 95 6.09 2.82 -7.37
CA THR A 95 6.61 2.65 -6.02
C THR A 95 5.63 1.85 -5.16
N LEU A 96 4.35 2.18 -5.26
CA LEU A 96 3.30 1.47 -4.52
C LEU A 96 3.13 0.03 -5.01
N GLN A 97 3.22 -0.21 -6.32
CA GLN A 97 3.21 -1.58 -6.87
C GLN A 97 4.39 -2.40 -6.38
N LYS A 98 5.60 -1.83 -6.36
CA LYS A 98 6.79 -2.49 -5.80
C LYS A 98 6.58 -2.80 -4.31
N SER A 99 6.04 -1.86 -3.55
CA SER A 99 5.73 -2.05 -2.14
C SER A 99 4.73 -3.18 -1.92
N LEU A 100 3.69 -3.27 -2.74
CA LEU A 100 2.72 -4.36 -2.69
C LEU A 100 3.36 -5.72 -3.02
N THR A 101 4.22 -5.77 -4.03
CA THR A 101 4.92 -7.00 -4.40
C THR A 101 5.86 -7.45 -3.27
N GLN A 102 6.63 -6.54 -2.70
CA GLN A 102 7.47 -6.83 -1.55
C GLN A 102 6.64 -7.21 -0.33
N GLY A 103 5.53 -6.53 -0.10
CA GLY A 103 4.60 -6.82 0.98
C GLY A 103 4.02 -8.24 0.88
N ARG A 104 3.67 -8.69 -0.32
CA ARG A 104 3.21 -10.07 -0.55
C ARG A 104 4.29 -11.09 -0.23
N LYS A 105 5.53 -10.84 -0.67
CA LYS A 105 6.67 -11.73 -0.37
C LYS A 105 6.94 -11.80 1.13
N LEU A 106 6.94 -10.67 1.81
CA LEU A 106 7.15 -10.60 3.25
C LEU A 106 6.01 -11.25 4.03
N ALA A 107 4.78 -11.05 3.61
CA ALA A 107 3.60 -11.67 4.22
C ALA A 107 3.63 -13.21 4.06
N ARG A 108 4.03 -13.72 2.89
CA ARG A 108 4.21 -15.16 2.65
C ARG A 108 5.33 -15.74 3.51
N ALA A 109 6.47 -15.05 3.58
CA ALA A 109 7.59 -15.47 4.42
C ALA A 109 7.20 -15.52 5.90
N SER A 110 6.48 -14.50 6.39
CA SER A 110 5.95 -14.45 7.75
C SER A 110 4.97 -15.60 8.03
N ALA A 111 4.09 -15.92 7.09
CA ALA A 111 3.15 -17.04 7.22
C ALA A 111 3.88 -18.39 7.27
N VAL A 112 4.90 -18.58 6.44
CA VAL A 112 5.74 -19.78 6.45
C VAL A 112 6.47 -19.92 7.78
N GLU A 113 7.09 -18.86 8.28
CA GLU A 113 7.74 -18.86 9.60
C GLU A 113 6.76 -19.21 10.71
N ALA A 114 5.57 -18.62 10.71
CA ALA A 114 4.53 -18.92 11.69
C ALA A 114 4.11 -20.39 11.66
N ARG A 115 3.98 -20.99 10.48
CA ARG A 115 3.69 -22.41 10.32
C ARG A 115 4.82 -23.30 10.84
N LEU A 116 6.07 -22.96 10.52
CA LEU A 116 7.24 -23.70 10.99
C LEU A 116 7.38 -23.62 12.50
N LEU A 117 7.19 -22.45 13.09
CA LEU A 117 7.19 -22.26 14.54
C LEU A 117 6.07 -23.08 15.21
N SER A 118 4.86 -23.04 14.66
CA SER A 118 3.74 -23.84 15.17
C SER A 118 4.03 -25.33 15.12
N ARG A 119 4.61 -25.85 14.04
CA ARG A 119 5.01 -27.25 13.91
C ARG A 119 6.11 -27.59 14.90
N GLY A 120 7.10 -26.72 15.06
CA GLY A 120 8.18 -26.89 16.04
C GLY A 120 7.67 -26.96 17.47
N LEU A 121 6.76 -26.06 17.83
CA LEU A 121 6.12 -26.05 19.15
C LEU A 121 5.32 -27.33 19.40
N LYS A 122 4.54 -27.79 18.44
CA LYS A 122 3.79 -29.05 18.55
C LYS A 122 4.72 -30.25 18.71
N ALA A 123 5.79 -30.32 17.94
CA ALA A 123 6.79 -31.37 18.04
C ALA A 123 7.49 -31.36 19.40
N GLY A 124 7.84 -30.16 19.90
CA GLY A 124 8.44 -30.00 21.24
C GLY A 124 7.51 -30.43 22.37
N VAL A 125 6.25 -30.12 22.29
CA VAL A 125 5.24 -30.55 23.27
C VAL A 125 5.09 -32.08 23.26
N ARG A 126 5.04 -32.71 22.08
CA ARG A 126 4.97 -34.17 21.95
C ARG A 126 6.20 -34.84 22.56
N ALA A 127 7.39 -34.35 22.20
CA ALA A 127 8.63 -34.88 22.75
C ALA A 127 8.70 -34.73 24.27
N GLY A 128 8.28 -33.63 24.81
CA GLY A 128 8.19 -33.38 26.25
C GLY A 128 7.22 -34.32 26.95
N ARG A 129 6.06 -34.57 26.35
CA ARG A 129 5.09 -35.55 26.88
C ARG A 129 5.62 -36.98 26.89
N GLU A 130 6.26 -37.40 25.83
CA GLU A 130 6.85 -38.72 25.76
C GLU A 130 7.98 -38.90 26.78
N ALA A 131 8.87 -37.93 26.91
CA ALA A 131 9.92 -37.93 27.92
C ALA A 131 9.34 -38.02 29.33
N PHE A 132 8.27 -37.26 29.60
CA PHE A 132 7.59 -37.32 30.89
C PHE A 132 6.93 -38.67 31.18
N ARG A 133 6.31 -39.29 30.18
CA ARG A 133 5.75 -40.64 30.31
C ARG A 133 6.82 -41.70 30.58
N ARG A 134 7.97 -41.62 29.89
CA ARG A 134 9.09 -42.55 30.08
C ARG A 134 9.69 -42.43 31.48
N SER A 135 9.79 -41.24 32.04
CA SER A 135 10.31 -41.00 33.37
C SER A 135 9.41 -41.53 34.48
N ARG A 136 8.12 -41.74 34.20
CA ARG A 136 7.15 -42.30 35.17
C ARG A 136 6.96 -43.79 35.11
N ARG A 137 7.58 -44.50 34.16
CA ARG A 137 7.54 -45.97 34.13
C ARG A 137 8.53 -46.53 35.15
N PRO A 138 8.08 -47.38 36.05
CA PRO A 138 8.98 -48.03 37.02
C PRO A 138 10.00 -48.94 36.36
#